data_a23388091172cceebdc6df10acbab1aa
#
_entry.id   a23388091172cceebdc6df10acbab1aa
#
_cell.length_a   1.000
_cell.length_b   1.000
_cell.length_c   1.000
_cell.angle_alpha   90.00
_cell.angle_beta   90.00
_cell.angle_gamma   90.00
#
_symmetry.space_group_name_H-M   'P 1'
#
loop_
_entity.id
_entity.type
_entity.pdbx_description
1 polymer ?
#
loop_
_entity_poly.entity_id
_entity_poly.type
_entity_poly.pdbx_seq_one_letter_code
_entity_poly.pdbx_strand_id
1 'polypeptide(L)'
;MSPPADGVLLEAEGLTKSFAALTVIDGVDFSVRAREAVGVVGPNGAGKTTLLSLLVGAHAPTSGQVRFRGEDVTLEPTAERCRRGLVRTHQIPRPFIGMTVFENVFTAAAHGGGLEQRAAYDKAIDSLALTGMASVANRRAETLGLIDRKRLELARALATEPAMLLLDEIGGGLTDAEADELVEIILEVKARGVAIVWIEHIVHVLLKVAERLVCMDAGRIIADGAPESVMADPRVIEAYLGGGVV
;
A
#
# COMPACT_ATOMS: atom_id res chain seq x y z
N MET A 1 0.48 0.64 21.46
CA MET A 1 1.85 0.10 21.51
C MET A 1 2.78 1.15 20.95
N SER A 2 3.87 1.48 21.65
CA SER A 2 4.90 2.43 21.17
C SER A 2 5.69 1.82 20.00
N PRO A 3 6.22 2.64 19.07
CA PRO A 3 7.10 2.14 18.02
C PRO A 3 8.35 1.49 18.65
N PRO A 4 8.96 0.50 17.97
CA PRO A 4 10.20 -0.12 18.43
C PRO A 4 11.32 0.92 18.56
N ALA A 5 12.31 0.63 19.43
CA ALA A 5 13.39 1.55 19.79
C ALA A 5 14.21 2.07 18.59
N ASP A 6 14.24 1.35 17.48
CA ASP A 6 14.98 1.69 16.26
C ASP A 6 14.15 2.45 15.21
N GLY A 7 12.89 2.78 15.51
CA GLY A 7 11.98 3.47 14.59
C GLY A 7 11.51 2.62 13.40
N VAL A 8 11.96 1.37 13.25
CA VAL A 8 11.51 0.44 12.20
C VAL A 8 10.12 -0.06 12.54
N LEU A 9 9.17 0.14 11.61
CA LEU A 9 7.78 -0.28 11.77
C LEU A 9 7.52 -1.64 11.12
N LEU A 10 8.11 -1.87 9.95
CA LEU A 10 8.04 -3.12 9.19
C LEU A 10 9.45 -3.53 8.76
N GLU A 11 9.74 -4.81 8.89
CA GLU A 11 11.01 -5.41 8.47
C GLU A 11 10.73 -6.75 7.78
N ALA A 12 11.38 -6.98 6.67
CA ALA A 12 11.38 -8.22 5.92
C ALA A 12 12.83 -8.65 5.70
N GLU A 13 13.18 -9.87 6.08
CA GLU A 13 14.52 -10.41 6.01
C GLU A 13 14.54 -11.66 5.13
N GLY A 14 15.39 -11.67 4.09
CA GLY A 14 15.63 -12.80 3.21
C GLY A 14 14.37 -13.34 2.53
N LEU A 15 13.37 -12.48 2.26
CA LEU A 15 12.10 -12.91 1.69
C LEU A 15 12.31 -13.58 0.33
N THR A 16 11.83 -14.82 0.24
CA THR A 16 11.82 -15.56 -1.02
C THR A 16 10.40 -16.09 -1.27
N LYS A 17 9.94 -16.01 -2.52
CA LYS A 17 8.68 -16.58 -2.95
C LYS A 17 8.82 -17.27 -4.29
N SER A 18 8.56 -18.57 -4.30
CA SER A 18 8.45 -19.34 -5.52
C SER A 18 7.02 -19.83 -5.71
N PHE A 19 6.56 -19.81 -6.95
CA PHE A 19 5.32 -20.45 -7.41
C PHE A 19 5.73 -21.59 -8.35
N ALA A 20 5.58 -22.82 -7.88
CA ALA A 20 6.13 -24.00 -8.54
C ALA A 20 7.64 -23.82 -8.84
N ALA A 21 8.05 -23.84 -10.11
CA ALA A 21 9.46 -23.70 -10.51
C ALA A 21 9.92 -22.23 -10.68
N LEU A 22 9.00 -21.26 -10.62
CA LEU A 22 9.33 -19.84 -10.83
C LEU A 22 9.55 -19.13 -9.49
N THR A 23 10.75 -18.63 -9.26
CA THR A 23 11.05 -17.72 -8.14
C THR A 23 10.74 -16.30 -8.56
N VAL A 24 9.77 -15.68 -7.86
CA VAL A 24 9.27 -14.30 -8.15
C VAL A 24 9.88 -13.28 -7.20
N ILE A 25 10.20 -13.68 -5.96
CA ILE A 25 10.94 -12.88 -4.97
C ILE A 25 12.12 -13.73 -4.52
N ASP A 26 13.31 -13.16 -4.52
CA ASP A 26 14.57 -13.89 -4.31
C ASP A 26 15.47 -13.16 -3.30
N GLY A 27 15.37 -13.57 -2.03
CA GLY A 27 16.22 -13.08 -0.94
C GLY A 27 16.09 -11.59 -0.68
N VAL A 28 14.88 -11.03 -0.69
CA VAL A 28 14.64 -9.59 -0.52
C VAL A 28 14.69 -9.20 0.96
N ASP A 29 15.54 -8.24 1.28
CA ASP A 29 15.53 -7.48 2.53
C ASP A 29 14.84 -6.13 2.29
N PHE A 30 13.85 -5.79 3.12
CA PHE A 30 13.08 -4.56 2.97
C PHE A 30 12.62 -4.07 4.35
N SER A 31 12.77 -2.78 4.61
CA SER A 31 12.30 -2.19 5.86
C SER A 31 11.59 -0.87 5.64
N VAL A 32 10.72 -0.49 6.57
CA VAL A 32 10.02 0.80 6.57
C VAL A 32 9.98 1.34 8.00
N ARG A 33 10.34 2.61 8.16
CA ARG A 33 10.27 3.29 9.44
C ARG A 33 8.86 3.83 9.71
N ALA A 34 8.57 4.12 10.98
CA ALA A 34 7.34 4.82 11.33
C ALA A 34 7.29 6.19 10.62
N ARG A 35 6.13 6.51 10.04
CA ARG A 35 5.86 7.76 9.29
C ARG A 35 6.63 7.92 7.99
N GLU A 36 7.44 6.96 7.59
CA GLU A 36 8.18 6.99 6.33
C GLU A 36 7.24 6.73 5.15
N ALA A 37 7.48 7.43 4.04
CA ALA A 37 6.87 7.13 2.75
C ALA A 37 7.90 6.56 1.79
N VAL A 38 7.73 5.30 1.41
CA VAL A 38 8.60 4.56 0.50
C VAL A 38 7.90 4.31 -0.82
N GLY A 39 8.50 4.75 -1.90
CA GLY A 39 8.08 4.41 -3.25
C GLY A 39 8.72 3.11 -3.72
N VAL A 40 7.96 2.25 -4.38
CA VAL A 40 8.49 1.01 -4.99
C VAL A 40 8.24 1.06 -6.49
N VAL A 41 9.33 1.02 -7.26
CA VAL A 41 9.34 1.10 -8.72
C VAL A 41 10.01 -0.13 -9.33
N GLY A 42 9.94 -0.26 -10.65
CA GLY A 42 10.57 -1.34 -11.40
C GLY A 42 9.71 -1.82 -12.56
N PRO A 43 10.25 -2.58 -13.51
CA PRO A 43 9.52 -3.07 -14.68
C PRO A 43 8.36 -4.00 -14.31
N ASN A 44 7.50 -4.28 -15.30
CA ASN A 44 6.45 -5.28 -15.14
C ASN A 44 7.08 -6.66 -14.90
N GLY A 45 6.51 -7.41 -13.96
CA GLY A 45 7.08 -8.71 -13.59
C GLY A 45 8.25 -8.66 -12.59
N ALA A 46 8.71 -7.48 -12.16
CA ALA A 46 9.79 -7.34 -11.17
C ALA A 46 9.49 -7.92 -9.78
N GLY A 47 8.23 -8.27 -9.48
CA GLY A 47 7.84 -8.86 -8.19
C GLY A 47 7.18 -7.88 -7.21
N LYS A 48 6.97 -6.61 -7.57
CA LYS A 48 6.44 -5.54 -6.68
C LYS A 48 5.15 -5.92 -5.96
N THR A 49 4.11 -6.31 -6.71
CA THR A 49 2.81 -6.74 -6.15
C THR A 49 2.93 -8.01 -5.31
N THR A 50 3.86 -8.91 -5.67
CA THR A 50 4.16 -10.11 -4.88
C THR A 50 4.81 -9.73 -3.55
N LEU A 51 5.76 -8.79 -3.54
CA LEU A 51 6.34 -8.26 -2.31
C LEU A 51 5.25 -7.72 -1.38
N LEU A 52 4.37 -6.84 -1.86
CA LEU A 52 3.25 -6.34 -1.05
C LEU A 52 2.37 -7.48 -0.53
N SER A 53 2.13 -8.50 -1.35
CA SER A 53 1.31 -9.66 -0.96
C SER A 53 1.93 -10.48 0.16
N LEU A 54 3.27 -10.58 0.19
CA LEU A 54 4.02 -11.22 1.28
C LEU A 54 3.95 -10.36 2.55
N LEU A 55 4.17 -9.05 2.43
CA LEU A 55 4.14 -8.12 3.56
C LEU A 55 2.79 -8.10 4.27
N VAL A 56 1.67 -8.18 3.53
CA VAL A 56 0.32 -8.20 4.15
C VAL A 56 -0.20 -9.60 4.48
N GLY A 57 0.56 -10.67 4.20
CA GLY A 57 0.15 -12.05 4.49
C GLY A 57 -0.91 -12.61 3.55
N ALA A 58 -1.08 -12.02 2.35
CA ALA A 58 -1.93 -12.59 1.29
C ALA A 58 -1.29 -13.86 0.69
N HIS A 59 0.04 -13.96 0.74
CA HIS A 59 0.81 -15.16 0.45
C HIS A 59 1.82 -15.40 1.58
N ALA A 60 2.01 -16.66 1.96
CA ALA A 60 3.13 -17.03 2.80
C ALA A 60 4.42 -17.05 1.98
N PRO A 61 5.56 -16.58 2.51
CA PRO A 61 6.85 -16.70 1.85
C PRO A 61 7.27 -18.18 1.76
N THR A 62 8.15 -18.51 0.81
CA THR A 62 8.81 -19.82 0.73
C THR A 62 9.92 -19.90 1.78
N SER A 63 10.62 -18.80 2.02
CA SER A 63 11.59 -18.61 3.11
C SER A 63 11.70 -17.11 3.46
N GLY A 64 12.38 -16.82 4.56
CA GLY A 64 12.51 -15.47 5.09
C GLY A 64 11.44 -15.14 6.12
N GLN A 65 11.49 -13.93 6.66
CA GLN A 65 10.67 -13.51 7.78
C GLN A 65 10.11 -12.09 7.57
N VAL A 66 8.91 -11.84 8.10
CA VAL A 66 8.29 -10.49 8.16
C VAL A 66 8.01 -10.16 9.61
N ARG A 67 8.51 -9.03 10.08
CA ARG A 67 8.19 -8.45 11.40
C ARG A 67 7.42 -7.15 11.23
N PHE A 68 6.41 -6.96 12.06
CA PHE A 68 5.67 -5.71 12.14
C PHE A 68 5.62 -5.25 13.60
N ARG A 69 6.08 -4.03 13.87
CA ARG A 69 6.28 -3.50 15.24
C ARG A 69 7.17 -4.39 16.12
N GLY A 70 8.18 -5.03 15.50
CA GLY A 70 9.10 -5.96 16.17
C GLY A 70 8.56 -7.37 16.41
N GLU A 71 7.28 -7.63 16.11
CA GLU A 71 6.67 -8.96 16.27
C GLU A 71 6.70 -9.72 14.94
N ASP A 72 6.99 -11.01 15.00
CA ASP A 72 6.95 -11.90 13.83
C ASP A 72 5.51 -12.12 13.39
N VAL A 73 5.21 -11.69 12.16
CA VAL A 73 3.89 -11.83 11.53
C VAL A 73 3.95 -12.72 10.28
N THR A 74 5.06 -13.43 10.06
CA THR A 74 5.36 -14.16 8.82
C THR A 74 4.23 -15.09 8.36
N LEU A 75 3.63 -15.81 9.29
CA LEU A 75 2.55 -16.76 9.01
C LEU A 75 1.16 -16.23 9.40
N GLU A 76 1.06 -15.00 9.90
CA GLU A 76 -0.24 -14.42 10.23
C GLU A 76 -1.05 -14.10 8.95
N PRO A 77 -2.34 -14.42 8.93
CA PRO A 77 -3.21 -14.11 7.81
C PRO A 77 -3.46 -12.60 7.69
N THR A 78 -3.82 -12.14 6.50
CA THR A 78 -4.08 -10.73 6.19
C THR A 78 -5.04 -10.05 7.17
N ALA A 79 -6.08 -10.75 7.64
CA ALA A 79 -7.05 -10.20 8.58
C ALA A 79 -6.40 -9.82 9.92
N GLU A 80 -5.48 -10.64 10.43
CA GLU A 80 -4.77 -10.35 11.69
C GLU A 80 -3.78 -9.20 11.50
N ARG A 81 -3.02 -9.19 10.40
CA ARG A 81 -2.12 -8.07 10.09
C ARG A 81 -2.89 -6.75 9.90
N CYS A 82 -4.09 -6.80 9.30
CA CYS A 82 -4.97 -5.63 9.19
C CYS A 82 -5.36 -5.10 10.59
N ARG A 83 -5.76 -5.97 11.53
CA ARG A 83 -6.08 -5.58 12.92
C ARG A 83 -4.87 -5.02 13.67
N ARG A 84 -3.65 -5.41 13.29
CA ARG A 84 -2.42 -4.82 13.82
C ARG A 84 -2.11 -3.45 13.20
N GLY A 85 -2.84 -3.04 12.15
CA GLY A 85 -2.67 -1.79 11.45
C GLY A 85 -1.77 -1.86 10.20
N LEU A 86 -1.50 -3.05 9.66
CA LEU A 86 -0.81 -3.24 8.38
C LEU A 86 -1.85 -3.50 7.29
N VAL A 87 -2.14 -2.50 6.47
CA VAL A 87 -3.29 -2.50 5.57
C VAL A 87 -2.85 -2.28 4.12
N ARG A 88 -3.54 -2.89 3.17
CA ARG A 88 -3.29 -2.72 1.73
C ARG A 88 -4.56 -2.32 1.00
N THR A 89 -4.44 -1.41 0.02
CA THR A 89 -5.44 -1.21 -1.02
C THR A 89 -5.26 -2.20 -2.16
N HIS A 90 -6.30 -2.43 -2.93
CA HIS A 90 -6.24 -3.27 -4.11
C HIS A 90 -6.10 -2.40 -5.37
N GLN A 91 -5.27 -2.82 -6.31
CA GLN A 91 -5.12 -2.20 -7.62
C GLN A 91 -6.48 -2.02 -8.33
N ILE A 92 -7.30 -3.08 -8.31
CA ILE A 92 -8.69 -3.04 -8.78
C ILE A 92 -9.58 -2.93 -7.54
N PRO A 93 -10.28 -1.79 -7.33
CA PRO A 93 -11.15 -1.61 -6.18
C PRO A 93 -12.24 -2.67 -6.10
N ARG A 94 -12.46 -3.21 -4.89
CA ARG A 94 -13.46 -4.26 -4.61
C ARG A 94 -14.46 -3.80 -3.55
N PRO A 95 -15.36 -2.87 -3.89
CA PRO A 95 -16.38 -2.46 -2.94
C PRO A 95 -17.38 -3.59 -2.66
N PHE A 96 -18.01 -3.55 -1.49
CA PHE A 96 -19.16 -4.40 -1.21
C PHE A 96 -20.33 -3.92 -2.05
N ILE A 97 -20.69 -4.69 -3.06
CA ILE A 97 -21.80 -4.43 -3.98
C ILE A 97 -23.11 -4.51 -3.18
N GLY A 98 -24.07 -3.61 -3.49
CA GLY A 98 -25.35 -3.54 -2.77
C GLY A 98 -25.32 -2.73 -1.48
N MET A 99 -24.13 -2.28 -1.05
CA MET A 99 -23.96 -1.35 0.07
C MET A 99 -23.72 0.08 -0.44
N THR A 100 -24.10 1.06 0.38
CA THR A 100 -23.74 2.46 0.16
C THR A 100 -22.23 2.68 0.39
N VAL A 101 -21.74 3.84 -0.03
CA VAL A 101 -20.37 4.27 0.24
C VAL A 101 -20.10 4.30 1.75
N PHE A 102 -21.04 4.86 2.55
CA PHE A 102 -20.93 4.88 4.01
C PHE A 102 -20.89 3.47 4.61
N GLU A 103 -21.81 2.58 4.22
CA GLU A 103 -21.87 1.20 4.74
C GLU A 103 -20.58 0.42 4.43
N ASN A 104 -19.97 0.63 3.27
CA ASN A 104 -18.66 0.06 2.92
C ASN A 104 -17.56 0.48 3.90
N VAL A 105 -17.47 1.78 4.20
CA VAL A 105 -16.44 2.34 5.08
C VAL A 105 -16.72 1.99 6.55
N PHE A 106 -17.97 2.05 6.98
CA PHE A 106 -18.41 1.63 8.32
C PHE A 106 -18.08 0.15 8.59
N THR A 107 -18.36 -0.72 7.62
CA THR A 107 -18.03 -2.16 7.72
C THR A 107 -16.52 -2.38 7.87
N ALA A 108 -15.70 -1.61 7.15
CA ALA A 108 -14.25 -1.68 7.29
C ALA A 108 -13.78 -1.22 8.69
N ALA A 109 -14.34 -0.13 9.22
CA ALA A 109 -14.04 0.36 10.57
C ALA A 109 -14.42 -0.67 11.65
N ALA A 110 -15.64 -1.20 11.58
CA ALA A 110 -16.16 -2.12 12.58
C ALA A 110 -15.47 -3.48 12.58
N HIS A 111 -15.21 -4.07 11.40
CA HIS A 111 -14.70 -5.43 11.29
C HIS A 111 -13.18 -5.48 10.98
N GLY A 112 -12.68 -4.57 10.15
CA GLY A 112 -11.25 -4.46 9.85
C GLY A 112 -10.49 -3.79 10.97
N GLY A 113 -10.98 -2.66 11.47
CA GLY A 113 -10.41 -1.91 12.58
C GLY A 113 -10.77 -2.46 13.96
N GLY A 114 -11.81 -3.31 14.05
CA GLY A 114 -12.29 -3.83 15.33
C GLY A 114 -12.93 -2.77 16.24
N LEU A 115 -13.42 -1.66 15.67
CA LEU A 115 -13.99 -0.55 16.41
C LEU A 115 -15.41 -0.85 16.88
N GLU A 116 -15.76 -0.40 18.09
CA GLU A 116 -17.14 -0.42 18.57
C GLU A 116 -18.05 0.48 17.71
N GLN A 117 -19.35 0.20 17.70
CA GLN A 117 -20.33 0.79 16.77
C GLN A 117 -20.22 2.33 16.66
N ARG A 118 -20.12 3.05 17.77
CA ARG A 118 -20.01 4.50 17.76
C ARG A 118 -18.67 4.98 17.19
N ALA A 119 -17.57 4.40 17.64
CA ALA A 119 -16.24 4.73 17.14
C ALA A 119 -16.11 4.40 15.64
N ALA A 120 -16.68 3.26 15.20
CA ALA A 120 -16.72 2.88 13.79
C ALA A 120 -17.52 3.89 12.95
N TYR A 121 -18.63 4.41 13.47
CA TYR A 121 -19.42 5.45 12.81
C TYR A 121 -18.65 6.75 12.64
N ASP A 122 -18.06 7.26 13.74
CA ASP A 122 -17.28 8.50 13.74
C ASP A 122 -16.06 8.37 12.81
N LYS A 123 -15.39 7.20 12.83
CA LYS A 123 -14.25 6.90 11.96
C LYS A 123 -14.63 6.81 10.50
N ALA A 124 -15.79 6.24 10.19
CA ALA A 124 -16.30 6.18 8.82
C ALA A 124 -16.54 7.60 8.25
N ILE A 125 -17.15 8.50 9.04
CA ILE A 125 -17.35 9.89 8.65
C ILE A 125 -16.02 10.61 8.42
N ASP A 126 -15.04 10.49 9.34
CA ASP A 126 -13.72 11.11 9.20
C ASP A 126 -13.01 10.60 7.93
N SER A 127 -13.06 9.29 7.68
CA SER A 127 -12.43 8.68 6.49
C SER A 127 -13.09 9.15 5.19
N LEU A 128 -14.41 9.29 5.17
CA LEU A 128 -15.14 9.82 4.01
C LEU A 128 -14.85 11.31 3.78
N ALA A 129 -14.73 12.10 4.85
CA ALA A 129 -14.36 13.51 4.76
C ALA A 129 -12.94 13.66 4.18
N LEU A 130 -11.98 12.88 4.71
CA LEU A 130 -10.58 12.90 4.27
C LEU A 130 -10.43 12.53 2.79
N THR A 131 -11.21 11.58 2.30
CA THR A 131 -11.16 11.14 0.90
C THR A 131 -12.08 11.92 -0.04
N GLY A 132 -12.74 12.98 0.44
CA GLY A 132 -13.64 13.81 -0.36
C GLY A 132 -14.96 13.13 -0.74
N MET A 133 -15.35 12.05 -0.02
CA MET A 133 -16.53 11.23 -0.37
C MET A 133 -17.76 11.51 0.50
N ALA A 134 -17.72 12.49 1.39
CA ALA A 134 -18.84 12.78 2.30
C ALA A 134 -20.17 13.09 1.55
N SER A 135 -20.08 13.84 0.42
CA SER A 135 -21.27 14.19 -0.38
C SER A 135 -21.94 13.01 -1.08
N VAL A 136 -21.22 11.91 -1.28
CA VAL A 136 -21.71 10.69 -1.94
C VAL A 136 -21.91 9.53 -0.98
N ALA A 137 -21.86 9.76 0.33
CA ALA A 137 -21.94 8.74 1.38
C ALA A 137 -23.13 7.78 1.24
N ASN A 138 -24.29 8.30 0.81
CA ASN A 138 -25.52 7.52 0.63
C ASN A 138 -25.68 6.91 -0.76
N ARG A 139 -24.75 7.14 -1.69
CA ARG A 139 -24.79 6.50 -3.02
C ARG A 139 -24.40 5.03 -2.92
N ARG A 140 -24.99 4.22 -3.78
CA ARG A 140 -24.62 2.81 -3.96
C ARG A 140 -23.22 2.70 -4.55
N ALA A 141 -22.36 1.84 -3.99
CA ALA A 141 -20.97 1.71 -4.41
C ALA A 141 -20.82 1.25 -5.88
N GLU A 142 -21.75 0.46 -6.40
CA GLU A 142 -21.77 0.02 -7.79
C GLU A 142 -21.99 1.15 -8.80
N THR A 143 -22.56 2.30 -8.37
CA THR A 143 -22.81 3.46 -9.26
C THR A 143 -21.63 4.42 -9.37
N LEU A 144 -20.54 4.16 -8.65
CA LEU A 144 -19.35 5.02 -8.62
C LEU A 144 -18.52 4.88 -9.90
N GLY A 145 -17.99 6.02 -10.38
CA GLY A 145 -16.93 6.07 -11.39
C GLY A 145 -15.58 5.55 -10.87
N LEU A 146 -14.58 5.50 -11.74
CA LEU A 146 -13.27 4.92 -11.40
C LEU A 146 -12.59 5.64 -10.24
N ILE A 147 -12.47 6.97 -10.30
CA ILE A 147 -11.83 7.77 -9.26
C ILE A 147 -12.55 7.62 -7.91
N ASP A 148 -13.88 7.65 -7.89
CA ASP A 148 -14.64 7.49 -6.66
C ASP A 148 -14.50 6.09 -6.08
N ARG A 149 -14.37 5.04 -6.91
CA ARG A 149 -14.07 3.68 -6.43
C ARG A 149 -12.70 3.59 -5.78
N LYS A 150 -11.69 4.27 -6.33
CA LYS A 150 -10.34 4.34 -5.74
C LYS A 150 -10.34 5.12 -4.43
N ARG A 151 -11.05 6.24 -4.37
CA ARG A 151 -11.27 6.99 -3.13
C ARG A 151 -12.00 6.16 -2.07
N LEU A 152 -13.00 5.37 -2.47
CA LEU A 152 -13.71 4.46 -1.57
C LEU A 152 -12.78 3.36 -1.03
N GLU A 153 -11.93 2.78 -1.88
CA GLU A 153 -10.95 1.78 -1.44
C GLU A 153 -9.97 2.37 -0.41
N LEU A 154 -9.50 3.60 -0.65
CA LEU A 154 -8.66 4.33 0.29
C LEU A 154 -9.42 4.67 1.58
N ALA A 155 -10.67 5.14 1.51
CA ALA A 155 -11.50 5.43 2.69
C ALA A 155 -11.71 4.17 3.55
N ARG A 156 -11.95 3.02 2.93
CA ARG A 156 -12.08 1.73 3.63
C ARG A 156 -10.78 1.34 4.33
N ALA A 157 -9.64 1.51 3.67
CA ALA A 157 -8.35 1.23 4.27
C ALA A 157 -8.07 2.16 5.47
N LEU A 158 -8.36 3.45 5.34
CA LEU A 158 -8.18 4.44 6.42
C LEU A 158 -9.11 4.23 7.61
N ALA A 159 -10.30 3.71 7.36
CA ALA A 159 -11.28 3.41 8.41
C ALA A 159 -10.82 2.28 9.35
N THR A 160 -9.85 1.46 8.97
CA THR A 160 -9.25 0.44 9.84
C THR A 160 -8.16 0.97 10.78
N GLU A 161 -7.90 2.29 10.78
CA GLU A 161 -6.85 2.94 11.58
C GLU A 161 -5.44 2.39 11.32
N PRO A 162 -4.97 2.42 10.07
CA PRO A 162 -3.68 1.84 9.72
C PRO A 162 -2.52 2.60 10.38
N ALA A 163 -1.52 1.86 10.89
CA ALA A 163 -0.21 2.41 11.19
C ALA A 163 0.68 2.45 9.93
N MET A 164 0.40 1.53 8.99
CA MET A 164 1.05 1.43 7.69
C MET A 164 0.04 1.11 6.60
N LEU A 165 0.12 1.84 5.50
CA LEU A 165 -0.71 1.67 4.32
C LEU A 165 0.13 1.29 3.11
N LEU A 166 -0.19 0.16 2.50
CA LEU A 166 0.43 -0.32 1.28
C LEU A 166 -0.51 0.00 0.11
N LEU A 167 -0.06 0.84 -0.81
CA LEU A 167 -0.80 1.31 -1.97
C LEU A 167 -0.29 0.61 -3.23
N ASP A 168 -1.16 -0.09 -3.93
CA ASP A 168 -0.81 -0.88 -5.11
C ASP A 168 -1.45 -0.28 -6.36
N GLU A 169 -0.68 0.50 -7.12
CA GLU A 169 -1.04 1.11 -8.41
C GLU A 169 -2.40 1.84 -8.40
N ILE A 170 -2.65 2.59 -7.32
CA ILE A 170 -3.94 3.28 -7.15
C ILE A 170 -4.13 4.46 -8.12
N GLY A 171 -3.04 5.01 -8.70
CA GLY A 171 -3.09 6.05 -9.72
C GLY A 171 -3.44 5.54 -11.13
N GLY A 172 -3.36 4.24 -11.38
CA GLY A 172 -3.58 3.66 -12.71
C GLY A 172 -4.95 3.97 -13.30
N GLY A 173 -4.98 4.46 -14.56
CA GLY A 173 -6.22 4.81 -15.28
C GLY A 173 -6.85 6.13 -14.89
N LEU A 174 -6.20 6.94 -14.04
CA LEU A 174 -6.61 8.30 -13.71
C LEU A 174 -5.99 9.31 -14.68
N THR A 175 -6.66 10.44 -14.87
CA THR A 175 -6.06 11.64 -15.47
C THR A 175 -5.04 12.27 -14.53
N ASP A 176 -4.15 13.13 -15.04
CA ASP A 176 -3.15 13.81 -14.21
C ASP A 176 -3.82 14.61 -13.08
N ALA A 177 -4.93 15.31 -13.35
CA ALA A 177 -5.67 16.07 -12.36
C ALA A 177 -6.25 15.15 -11.25
N GLU A 178 -6.82 14.00 -11.61
CA GLU A 178 -7.34 13.02 -10.65
C GLU A 178 -6.21 12.37 -9.83
N ALA A 179 -5.05 12.16 -10.45
CA ALA A 179 -3.86 11.65 -9.75
C ALA A 179 -3.33 12.69 -8.74
N ASP A 180 -3.34 13.97 -9.10
CA ASP A 180 -2.95 15.05 -8.19
C ASP A 180 -3.90 15.15 -6.98
N GLU A 181 -5.21 15.04 -7.18
CA GLU A 181 -6.18 14.99 -6.08
C GLU A 181 -5.93 13.79 -5.14
N LEU A 182 -5.54 12.64 -5.70
CA LEU A 182 -5.19 11.46 -4.91
C LEU A 182 -3.90 11.67 -4.11
N VAL A 183 -2.89 12.34 -4.70
CA VAL A 183 -1.64 12.72 -4.03
C VAL A 183 -1.92 13.59 -2.81
N GLU A 184 -2.78 14.60 -2.92
CA GLU A 184 -3.15 15.47 -1.79
C GLU A 184 -3.76 14.65 -0.62
N ILE A 185 -4.64 13.70 -0.93
CA ILE A 185 -5.20 12.81 0.10
C ILE A 185 -4.10 11.97 0.76
N ILE A 186 -3.16 11.43 -0.01
CA ILE A 186 -2.07 10.61 0.53
C ILE A 186 -1.10 11.44 1.38
N LEU A 187 -0.82 12.69 0.98
CA LEU A 187 -0.02 13.63 1.78
C LEU A 187 -0.69 13.94 3.12
N GLU A 188 -2.01 14.13 3.14
CA GLU A 188 -2.75 14.31 4.39
C GLU A 188 -2.70 13.06 5.28
N VAL A 189 -2.82 11.86 4.69
CA VAL A 189 -2.65 10.57 5.40
C VAL A 189 -1.26 10.46 6.01
N LYS A 190 -0.21 10.82 5.26
CA LYS A 190 1.18 10.87 5.75
C LYS A 190 1.33 11.87 6.89
N ALA A 191 0.75 13.07 6.77
CA ALA A 191 0.78 14.09 7.80
C ALA A 191 0.14 13.63 9.13
N ARG A 192 -0.85 12.73 9.07
CA ARG A 192 -1.45 12.05 10.23
C ARG A 192 -0.56 10.97 10.83
N GLY A 193 0.62 10.74 10.28
CA GLY A 193 1.64 9.83 10.83
C GLY A 193 1.53 8.38 10.38
N VAL A 194 0.75 8.09 9.35
CA VAL A 194 0.67 6.76 8.72
C VAL A 194 1.91 6.55 7.86
N ALA A 195 2.61 5.43 8.04
CA ALA A 195 3.68 5.03 7.14
C ALA A 195 3.10 4.53 5.82
N ILE A 196 3.77 4.80 4.70
CA ILE A 196 3.26 4.49 3.37
C ILE A 196 4.29 3.68 2.57
N VAL A 197 3.84 2.61 1.94
CA VAL A 197 4.58 1.95 0.85
C VAL A 197 3.71 2.06 -0.40
N TRP A 198 4.22 2.69 -1.44
CA TRP A 198 3.43 2.96 -2.64
C TRP A 198 4.10 2.41 -3.89
N ILE A 199 3.44 1.46 -4.55
CA ILE A 199 3.82 1.00 -5.90
C ILE A 199 3.10 1.86 -6.92
N GLU A 200 3.85 2.48 -7.83
CA GLU A 200 3.31 3.22 -8.97
C GLU A 200 4.21 3.10 -10.19
N HIS A 201 3.58 3.20 -11.37
CA HIS A 201 4.28 3.32 -12.64
C HIS A 201 4.52 4.78 -13.03
N ILE A 202 3.72 5.69 -12.50
CA ILE A 202 3.81 7.13 -12.77
C ILE A 202 4.79 7.74 -11.77
N VAL A 203 6.07 7.72 -12.12
CA VAL A 203 7.18 8.10 -11.23
C VAL A 203 7.02 9.52 -10.66
N HIS A 204 6.59 10.50 -11.49
CA HIS A 204 6.43 11.88 -11.00
C HIS A 204 5.36 12.05 -9.92
N VAL A 205 4.32 11.20 -9.91
CA VAL A 205 3.29 11.14 -8.86
C VAL A 205 3.90 10.62 -7.56
N LEU A 206 4.69 9.54 -7.67
CA LEU A 206 5.35 8.91 -6.53
C LEU A 206 6.36 9.85 -5.86
N LEU A 207 7.13 10.61 -6.66
CA LEU A 207 8.13 11.56 -6.17
C LEU A 207 7.55 12.73 -5.37
N LYS A 208 6.26 13.01 -5.48
CA LYS A 208 5.59 14.03 -4.65
C LYS A 208 5.41 13.58 -3.20
N VAL A 209 5.41 12.27 -2.92
CA VAL A 209 5.10 11.68 -1.62
C VAL A 209 6.29 10.94 -1.01
N ALA A 210 7.03 10.18 -1.81
CA ALA A 210 8.07 9.27 -1.34
C ALA A 210 9.34 10.04 -0.90
N GLU A 211 9.83 9.70 0.28
CA GLU A 211 11.12 10.15 0.84
C GLU A 211 12.26 9.22 0.47
N ARG A 212 11.93 7.97 0.21
CA ARG A 212 12.86 6.92 -0.22
C ARG A 212 12.24 6.14 -1.38
N LEU A 213 13.07 5.74 -2.32
CA LEU A 213 12.67 4.96 -3.47
C LEU A 213 13.41 3.62 -3.46
N VAL A 214 12.68 2.55 -3.73
CA VAL A 214 13.22 1.20 -3.88
C VAL A 214 12.91 0.73 -5.30
N CYS A 215 13.94 0.35 -6.05
CA CYS A 215 13.76 -0.24 -7.37
C CYS A 215 13.94 -1.75 -7.32
N MET A 216 12.95 -2.46 -7.86
CA MET A 216 12.99 -3.92 -8.00
C MET A 216 13.16 -4.32 -9.46
N ASP A 217 13.94 -5.36 -9.67
CA ASP A 217 14.05 -6.07 -10.95
C ASP A 217 14.26 -7.57 -10.71
N ALA A 218 13.63 -8.40 -11.53
CA ALA A 218 13.74 -9.87 -11.50
C ALA A 218 13.65 -10.48 -10.08
N GLY A 219 12.75 -9.95 -9.25
CA GLY A 219 12.51 -10.44 -7.89
C GLY A 219 13.49 -9.95 -6.83
N ARG A 220 14.41 -9.04 -7.16
CA ARG A 220 15.42 -8.50 -6.26
C ARG A 220 15.32 -6.98 -6.14
N ILE A 221 15.81 -6.42 -5.03
CA ILE A 221 16.03 -4.98 -4.91
C ILE A 221 17.39 -4.67 -5.56
N ILE A 222 17.39 -3.80 -6.58
CA ILE A 222 18.58 -3.39 -7.31
C ILE A 222 19.08 -2.01 -6.89
N ALA A 223 18.21 -1.16 -6.32
CA ALA A 223 18.58 0.14 -5.75
C ALA A 223 17.61 0.51 -4.63
N ASP A 224 18.13 1.19 -3.61
CA ASP A 224 17.38 1.69 -2.45
C ASP A 224 18.04 2.97 -1.94
N GLY A 225 17.30 4.06 -1.81
CA GLY A 225 17.85 5.34 -1.35
C GLY A 225 17.00 6.56 -1.68
N ALA A 226 17.64 7.73 -1.67
CA ALA A 226 17.01 8.97 -2.08
C ALA A 226 16.49 8.87 -3.54
N PRO A 227 15.30 9.40 -3.83
CA PRO A 227 14.66 9.25 -5.14
C PRO A 227 15.57 9.64 -6.32
N GLU A 228 16.28 10.78 -6.21
CA GLU A 228 17.18 11.26 -7.26
C GLU A 228 18.35 10.29 -7.50
N SER A 229 18.90 9.70 -6.42
CA SER A 229 20.00 8.75 -6.50
C SER A 229 19.57 7.44 -7.15
N VAL A 230 18.38 6.93 -6.80
CA VAL A 230 17.82 5.69 -7.36
C VAL A 230 17.50 5.88 -8.84
N MET A 231 16.90 7.01 -9.22
CA MET A 231 16.55 7.29 -10.61
C MET A 231 17.76 7.54 -11.51
N ALA A 232 18.92 7.93 -10.94
CA ALA A 232 20.18 8.09 -11.65
C ALA A 232 21.06 6.82 -11.65
N ASP A 233 20.67 5.75 -10.94
CA ASP A 233 21.45 4.51 -10.89
C ASP A 233 21.46 3.81 -12.26
N PRO A 234 22.64 3.50 -12.83
CA PRO A 234 22.72 2.81 -14.13
C PRO A 234 21.96 1.50 -14.20
N ARG A 235 21.89 0.73 -13.09
CA ARG A 235 21.15 -0.54 -13.02
C ARG A 235 19.66 -0.31 -13.14
N VAL A 236 19.13 0.78 -12.56
CA VAL A 236 17.72 1.17 -12.68
C VAL A 236 17.40 1.60 -14.12
N ILE A 237 18.26 2.42 -14.71
CA ILE A 237 18.10 2.86 -16.11
C ILE A 237 18.11 1.64 -17.04
N GLU A 238 19.05 0.71 -16.87
CA GLU A 238 19.14 -0.52 -17.66
C GLU A 238 17.89 -1.41 -17.52
N ALA A 239 17.37 -1.59 -16.29
CA ALA A 239 16.16 -2.38 -16.03
C ALA A 239 14.92 -1.83 -16.76
N TYR A 240 14.82 -0.50 -16.89
CA TYR A 240 13.73 0.14 -17.63
C TYR A 240 13.95 0.15 -19.15
N LEU A 241 15.19 0.27 -19.63
CA LEU A 241 15.52 0.25 -21.06
C LEU A 241 15.65 -1.16 -21.63
N GLY A 242 16.17 -2.11 -20.82
CA GLY A 242 16.37 -3.50 -21.24
C GLY A 242 15.07 -4.32 -21.35
N GLY A 243 13.97 -3.91 -20.71
CA GLY A 243 12.66 -4.55 -20.82
C GLY A 243 11.89 -4.28 -22.12
N GLY A 244 12.47 -3.55 -23.06
CA GLY A 244 11.84 -3.09 -24.31
C GLY A 244 12.27 -3.82 -25.60
N VAL A 245 13.01 -4.93 -25.51
CA VAL A 245 13.40 -5.69 -26.71
C VAL A 245 13.17 -7.19 -26.48
N VAL A 246 11.96 -7.66 -26.69
CA VAL A 246 11.64 -8.95 -27.36
C VAL A 246 10.24 -8.82 -27.98
#